data_b688daa45cb8ac7ae9150c89a5d21423
#
_entry.id   b688daa45cb8ac7ae9150c89a5d21423
#
_cell.length_a   1.000
_cell.length_b   1.000
_cell.length_c   1.000
_cell.angle_alpha   90.00
_cell.angle_beta   90.00
_cell.angle_gamma   90.00
#
_symmetry.space_group_name_H-M   'P 1'
#
loop_
_entity.id
_entity.type
_entity.pdbx_description
1 polymer ?
#
loop_
_entity_poly.entity_id
_entity_poly.type
_entity_poly.pdbx_seq_one_letter_code
_entity_poly.pdbx_strand_id
1 'polypeptide(L)'
;MKKYHIIYCDPPWSYRDKKKSGRTKCGAENHYPTLTLEELKQLPIQNICEDNCVLYMWVTFPMLKEGLELIEAWGFEYKTLGFDWTKLNSDGSIWHGVGAYSKSNNEICLFATKGNVGRLMRDENGKEIIFDPKEKLSVRSNNVSCNVQAVRGKHSEKPEEVRRRIEELWGNVSRVELFARKKVEGWDSIGFDIDGRDIREVLEGYNG
;
A
#
# COMPACT_ATOMS: atom_id res chain seq x y z
N MET A 1 -19.86 9.04 7.75
CA MET A 1 -19.18 8.00 6.95
C MET A 1 -17.94 7.50 7.65
N LYS A 2 -17.52 6.25 7.36
CA LYS A 2 -16.33 5.68 7.98
C LYS A 2 -15.07 6.27 7.33
N LYS A 3 -14.16 6.79 8.15
CA LYS A 3 -12.84 7.26 7.73
C LYS A 3 -11.74 6.39 8.33
N TYR A 4 -10.56 6.45 7.75
CA TYR A 4 -9.48 5.55 8.06
C TYR A 4 -8.20 6.29 8.42
N HIS A 5 -7.53 5.78 9.46
CA HIS A 5 -6.19 6.23 9.87
C HIS A 5 -5.09 5.54 9.06
N ILE A 6 -5.39 4.38 8.46
CA ILE A 6 -4.44 3.63 7.65
C ILE A 6 -5.06 3.32 6.29
N ILE A 7 -4.37 3.75 5.24
CA ILE A 7 -4.62 3.36 3.85
C ILE A 7 -3.46 2.45 3.41
N TYR A 8 -3.80 1.25 2.98
CA TYR A 8 -2.85 0.30 2.39
C TYR A 8 -3.30 0.00 0.97
N CYS A 9 -2.42 0.06 -0.01
CA CYS A 9 -2.82 -0.10 -1.40
C CYS A 9 -1.73 -0.69 -2.30
N ASP A 10 -2.18 -1.42 -3.32
CA ASP A 10 -1.40 -1.88 -4.46
C ASP A 10 -2.08 -1.40 -5.74
N PRO A 11 -1.81 -0.15 -6.18
CA PRO A 11 -2.50 0.41 -7.34
C PRO A 11 -2.32 -0.45 -8.60
N PRO A 12 -3.39 -0.63 -9.41
CA PRO A 12 -3.34 -1.43 -10.63
C PRO A 12 -2.68 -0.65 -11.76
N TRP A 13 -1.35 -0.49 -11.68
CA TRP A 13 -0.57 0.30 -12.60
C TRP A 13 -0.75 -0.13 -14.06
N SER A 14 -1.08 0.81 -14.94
CA SER A 14 -1.00 0.63 -16.38
C SER A 14 0.44 0.87 -16.84
N TYR A 15 1.18 -0.22 -17.10
CA TYR A 15 2.54 -0.12 -17.61
C TYR A 15 2.55 0.33 -19.06
N ARG A 16 3.35 1.36 -19.38
CA ARG A 16 3.59 1.81 -20.76
C ARG A 16 4.49 0.83 -21.51
N ASP A 17 4.11 -0.44 -21.60
CA ASP A 17 4.86 -1.38 -22.42
C ASP A 17 4.61 -1.11 -23.91
N LYS A 18 5.47 -0.27 -24.51
CA LYS A 18 5.55 -0.04 -25.95
C LYS A 18 6.08 -1.25 -26.73
N LYS A 19 5.82 -2.47 -26.29
CA LYS A 19 6.14 -3.66 -27.09
C LYS A 19 4.95 -4.06 -27.92
N LYS A 20 4.70 -3.32 -29.02
CA LYS A 20 4.11 -3.86 -30.24
C LYS A 20 5.06 -4.90 -30.86
N SER A 21 5.18 -6.06 -30.30
CA SER A 21 5.69 -7.22 -31.04
C SER A 21 4.96 -8.47 -30.52
N GLY A 22 4.25 -9.11 -31.43
CA GLY A 22 3.28 -10.18 -31.29
C GLY A 22 3.75 -11.48 -30.66
N ARG A 23 4.36 -11.46 -29.50
CA ARG A 23 4.65 -12.64 -28.67
C ARG A 23 4.46 -12.33 -27.21
N THR A 24 3.45 -12.98 -26.62
CA THR A 24 3.08 -13.05 -25.21
C THR A 24 2.77 -11.69 -24.54
N LYS A 25 1.47 -11.43 -24.32
CA LYS A 25 0.98 -10.42 -23.40
C LYS A 25 1.38 -10.83 -21.98
N CYS A 26 2.55 -10.42 -21.51
CA CYS A 26 3.01 -10.57 -20.15
C CYS A 26 2.78 -9.24 -19.41
N GLY A 27 1.57 -8.94 -18.96
CA GLY A 27 1.24 -7.73 -18.24
C GLY A 27 0.04 -7.91 -17.34
N ALA A 28 -0.09 -7.06 -16.32
CA ALA A 28 -1.20 -7.02 -15.39
C ALA A 28 -2.56 -6.86 -16.09
N GLU A 29 -2.58 -6.23 -17.26
CA GLU A 29 -3.77 -5.95 -18.09
C GLU A 29 -4.58 -7.21 -18.49
N ASN A 30 -4.01 -8.40 -18.36
CA ASN A 30 -4.70 -9.65 -18.69
C ASN A 30 -5.51 -10.23 -17.52
N HIS A 31 -5.39 -9.67 -16.33
CA HIS A 31 -5.95 -10.26 -15.12
C HIS A 31 -6.96 -9.36 -14.39
N TYR A 32 -6.88 -8.04 -14.54
CA TYR A 32 -7.77 -7.07 -13.90
C TYR A 32 -7.70 -5.71 -14.61
N PRO A 33 -8.73 -4.84 -14.47
CA PRO A 33 -8.72 -3.50 -15.02
C PRO A 33 -7.54 -2.68 -14.45
N THR A 34 -6.68 -2.17 -15.32
CA THR A 34 -5.59 -1.27 -14.94
C THR A 34 -6.04 0.19 -15.07
N LEU A 35 -5.47 1.07 -14.25
CA LEU A 35 -5.71 2.50 -14.28
C LEU A 35 -4.44 3.25 -14.70
N THR A 36 -4.62 4.30 -15.47
CA THR A 36 -3.55 5.25 -15.79
C THR A 36 -3.20 6.07 -14.56
N LEU A 37 -1.99 6.67 -14.53
CA LEU A 37 -1.61 7.56 -13.44
C LEU A 37 -2.60 8.70 -13.24
N GLU A 38 -3.10 9.29 -14.33
CA GLU A 38 -4.08 10.38 -14.26
C GLU A 38 -5.42 9.95 -13.66
N GLU A 39 -5.91 8.76 -14.02
CA GLU A 39 -7.11 8.19 -13.39
C GLU A 39 -6.89 7.90 -11.91
N LEU A 40 -5.72 7.37 -11.51
CA LEU A 40 -5.37 7.14 -10.12
C LEU A 40 -5.31 8.46 -9.32
N LYS A 41 -4.72 9.52 -9.89
CA LYS A 41 -4.64 10.84 -9.25
C LYS A 41 -6.02 11.47 -9.00
N GLN A 42 -7.02 11.15 -9.83
CA GLN A 42 -8.38 11.66 -9.71
C GLN A 42 -9.21 10.94 -8.65
N LEU A 43 -8.74 9.82 -8.09
CA LEU A 43 -9.46 9.11 -7.04
C LEU A 43 -9.59 9.99 -5.78
N PRO A 44 -10.82 10.17 -5.23
CA PRO A 44 -11.08 11.05 -4.11
C PRO A 44 -10.68 10.39 -2.77
N ILE A 45 -9.43 9.98 -2.64
CA ILE A 45 -8.89 9.28 -1.47
C ILE A 45 -9.08 10.10 -0.18
N GLN A 46 -9.05 11.43 -0.30
CA GLN A 46 -9.24 12.33 0.85
C GLN A 46 -10.59 12.16 1.54
N ASN A 47 -11.63 11.70 0.83
CA ASN A 47 -12.96 11.48 1.41
C ASN A 47 -13.00 10.39 2.46
N ILE A 48 -12.10 9.42 2.35
CA ILE A 48 -12.00 8.28 3.27
C ILE A 48 -10.87 8.41 4.28
N CYS A 49 -10.08 9.50 4.23
CA CYS A 49 -8.98 9.73 5.17
C CYS A 49 -9.47 10.41 6.44
N GLU A 50 -8.98 9.96 7.59
CA GLU A 50 -8.98 10.76 8.81
C GLU A 50 -7.97 11.92 8.67
N ASP A 51 -8.07 12.93 9.56
CA ASP A 51 -7.15 14.07 9.54
C ASP A 51 -5.71 13.63 9.77
N ASN A 52 -5.51 12.65 10.65
CA ASN A 52 -4.23 12.01 10.90
C ASN A 52 -4.24 10.61 10.25
N CYS A 53 -3.57 10.48 9.12
CA CYS A 53 -3.63 9.28 8.30
C CYS A 53 -2.24 8.90 7.78
N VAL A 54 -2.00 7.60 7.63
CA VAL A 54 -0.82 7.04 7.00
C VAL A 54 -1.18 6.27 5.75
N LEU A 55 -0.31 6.34 4.77
CA LEU A 55 -0.41 5.62 3.51
C LEU A 55 0.75 4.64 3.35
N TYR A 56 0.43 3.42 3.03
CA TYR A 56 1.35 2.37 2.59
C TYR A 56 1.01 1.99 1.15
N MET A 57 1.89 2.33 0.20
CA MET A 57 1.64 2.14 -1.22
C MET A 57 2.71 1.25 -1.86
N TRP A 58 2.29 0.12 -2.42
CA TRP A 58 3.17 -0.73 -3.20
C TRP A 58 3.49 -0.12 -4.56
N VAL A 59 4.77 -0.15 -4.88
CA VAL A 59 5.27 0.25 -6.19
C VAL A 59 6.36 -0.71 -6.65
N THR A 60 6.46 -0.90 -7.95
CA THR A 60 7.65 -1.50 -8.56
C THR A 60 8.67 -0.42 -8.85
N PHE A 61 9.96 -0.73 -8.86
CA PHE A 61 11.01 0.26 -9.12
C PHE A 61 10.81 1.07 -10.42
N PRO A 62 10.34 0.46 -11.55
CA PRO A 62 10.01 1.24 -12.75
C PRO A 62 8.92 2.30 -12.58
N MET A 63 8.04 2.13 -11.59
CA MET A 63 6.90 3.02 -11.29
C MET A 63 7.16 3.92 -10.07
N LEU A 64 8.41 3.98 -9.58
CA LEU A 64 8.74 4.73 -8.36
C LEU A 64 8.41 6.23 -8.50
N LYS A 65 8.71 6.82 -9.66
CA LYS A 65 8.41 8.24 -9.91
C LYS A 65 6.91 8.49 -9.90
N GLU A 66 6.15 7.68 -10.61
CA GLU A 66 4.69 7.72 -10.66
C GLU A 66 4.07 7.48 -9.28
N GLY A 67 4.66 6.59 -8.47
CA GLY A 67 4.23 6.35 -7.09
C GLY A 67 4.40 7.58 -6.20
N LEU A 68 5.53 8.29 -6.30
CA LEU A 68 5.75 9.53 -5.56
C LEU A 68 4.77 10.63 -5.99
N GLU A 69 4.56 10.80 -7.30
CA GLU A 69 3.57 11.76 -7.84
C GLU A 69 2.14 11.43 -7.35
N LEU A 70 1.80 10.15 -7.25
CA LEU A 70 0.47 9.72 -6.78
C LEU A 70 0.28 9.98 -5.30
N ILE A 71 1.31 9.76 -4.47
CA ILE A 71 1.30 10.08 -3.04
C ILE A 71 0.98 11.57 -2.83
N GLU A 72 1.65 12.46 -3.57
CA GLU A 72 1.42 13.92 -3.50
C GLU A 72 0.01 14.28 -3.98
N ALA A 73 -0.44 13.71 -5.11
CA ALA A 73 -1.77 13.96 -5.65
C ALA A 73 -2.89 13.53 -4.68
N TRP A 74 -2.67 12.48 -3.88
CA TRP A 74 -3.59 12.05 -2.83
C TRP A 74 -3.46 12.85 -1.52
N GLY A 75 -2.62 13.91 -1.51
CA GLY A 75 -2.47 14.84 -0.38
C GLY A 75 -1.67 14.28 0.79
N PHE A 76 -0.79 13.29 0.53
CA PHE A 76 0.15 12.76 1.52
C PHE A 76 1.55 13.30 1.27
N GLU A 77 2.35 13.36 2.33
CA GLU A 77 3.76 13.67 2.28
C GLU A 77 4.58 12.37 2.37
N TYR A 78 5.36 12.06 1.33
CA TYR A 78 6.27 10.92 1.36
C TYR A 78 7.30 11.09 2.49
N LYS A 79 7.54 10.04 3.25
CA LYS A 79 8.50 10.03 4.36
C LYS A 79 9.68 9.11 4.13
N THR A 80 9.41 7.87 3.76
CA THR A 80 10.45 6.85 3.64
C THR A 80 9.93 5.55 3.01
N LEU A 81 10.82 4.57 2.90
CA LEU A 81 10.45 3.18 2.66
C LEU A 81 9.67 2.63 3.86
N GLY A 82 8.45 2.14 3.64
CA GLY A 82 7.69 1.40 4.64
C GLY A 82 8.15 -0.04 4.74
N PHE A 83 8.12 -0.77 3.60
CA PHE A 83 8.58 -2.15 3.53
C PHE A 83 9.32 -2.45 2.23
N ASP A 84 10.31 -3.33 2.31
CA ASP A 84 11.04 -3.93 1.20
C ASP A 84 10.79 -5.45 1.22
N TRP A 85 10.07 -5.94 0.23
CA TRP A 85 9.78 -7.36 0.11
C TRP A 85 10.78 -8.05 -0.81
N THR A 86 11.67 -8.83 -0.22
CA THR A 86 12.50 -9.79 -0.94
C THR A 86 11.70 -11.06 -1.21
N LYS A 87 11.41 -11.33 -2.48
CA LYS A 87 10.63 -12.51 -2.90
C LYS A 87 11.45 -13.78 -2.79
N LEU A 88 10.85 -14.80 -2.18
CA LEU A 88 11.43 -16.13 -2.06
C LEU A 88 10.68 -17.14 -2.93
N ASN A 89 11.37 -18.20 -3.32
CA ASN A 89 10.81 -19.44 -3.84
C ASN A 89 10.26 -20.28 -2.67
N SER A 90 9.48 -21.32 -2.98
CA SER A 90 8.92 -22.25 -1.99
C SER A 90 9.98 -23.02 -1.18
N ASP A 91 11.18 -23.14 -1.72
CA ASP A 91 12.35 -23.76 -1.05
C ASP A 91 13.14 -22.78 -0.18
N GLY A 92 12.69 -21.51 -0.07
CA GLY A 92 13.36 -20.45 0.70
C GLY A 92 14.50 -19.75 -0.04
N SER A 93 14.88 -20.19 -1.24
CA SER A 93 15.86 -19.49 -2.05
C SER A 93 15.32 -18.17 -2.60
N ILE A 94 16.20 -17.24 -2.92
CA ILE A 94 15.80 -15.95 -3.49
C ILE A 94 15.22 -16.16 -4.89
N TRP A 95 13.99 -15.67 -5.10
CA TRP A 95 13.39 -15.63 -6.43
C TRP A 95 13.99 -14.51 -7.25
N HIS A 96 14.24 -14.79 -8.54
CA HIS A 96 14.75 -13.80 -9.47
C HIS A 96 13.80 -13.64 -10.67
N GLY A 97 13.32 -12.42 -10.85
CA GLY A 97 12.56 -12.03 -12.03
C GLY A 97 13.45 -11.69 -13.22
N VAL A 98 12.80 -11.51 -14.36
CA VAL A 98 13.48 -11.03 -15.57
C VAL A 98 13.55 -9.51 -15.51
N GLY A 99 14.74 -8.95 -15.37
CA GLY A 99 15.01 -7.53 -15.47
C GLY A 99 15.78 -7.16 -16.72
N ALA A 100 15.65 -5.94 -17.19
CA ALA A 100 16.35 -5.45 -18.39
C ALA A 100 17.87 -5.29 -18.18
N TYR A 101 18.29 -4.97 -16.97
CA TYR A 101 19.69 -4.72 -16.61
C TYR A 101 20.19 -5.70 -15.55
N SER A 102 19.42 -5.94 -14.52
CA SER A 102 19.70 -6.91 -13.47
C SER A 102 18.47 -7.73 -13.17
N LYS A 103 18.65 -8.92 -12.59
CA LYS A 103 17.54 -9.75 -12.12
C LYS A 103 16.86 -9.01 -10.95
N SER A 104 15.58 -8.67 -11.10
CA SER A 104 14.81 -8.04 -10.04
C SER A 104 14.14 -9.09 -9.16
N ASN A 105 14.13 -8.86 -7.85
CA ASN A 105 13.47 -9.76 -6.91
C ASN A 105 12.66 -9.04 -5.84
N ASN A 106 12.85 -7.71 -5.70
CA ASN A 106 12.19 -6.93 -4.67
C ASN A 106 11.01 -6.13 -5.21
N GLU A 107 10.04 -5.91 -4.35
CA GLU A 107 9.04 -4.86 -4.48
C GLU A 107 9.05 -4.00 -3.21
N ILE A 108 8.78 -2.71 -3.36
CA ILE A 108 8.83 -1.76 -2.26
C ILE A 108 7.45 -1.20 -1.96
N CYS A 109 7.20 -0.98 -0.68
CA CYS A 109 6.01 -0.31 -0.17
C CYS A 109 6.44 1.04 0.40
N LEU A 110 6.02 2.13 -0.24
CA LEU A 110 6.32 3.49 0.19
C LEU A 110 5.48 3.85 1.41
N PHE A 111 6.05 4.65 2.30
CA PHE A 111 5.36 5.18 3.48
C PHE A 111 5.21 6.69 3.38
N ALA A 112 3.98 7.16 3.58
CA ALA A 112 3.65 8.57 3.55
C ALA A 112 2.64 8.92 4.66
N THR A 113 2.56 10.19 5.01
CA THR A 113 1.73 10.67 6.12
C THR A 113 0.89 11.87 5.72
N LYS A 114 -0.24 12.06 6.41
CA LYS A 114 -1.09 13.24 6.38
C LYS A 114 -1.42 13.64 7.81
N GLY A 115 -1.38 14.93 8.12
CA GLY A 115 -1.71 15.46 9.44
C GLY A 115 -0.64 15.21 10.50
N ASN A 116 -1.06 15.12 11.76
CA ASN A 116 -0.17 14.97 12.90
C ASN A 116 0.16 13.48 13.14
N VAL A 117 1.21 13.02 12.48
CA VAL A 117 1.71 11.64 12.59
C VAL A 117 3.10 11.66 13.22
N GLY A 118 3.31 10.85 14.25
CA GLY A 118 4.54 10.88 15.04
C GLY A 118 5.15 9.51 15.33
N ARG A 119 6.39 9.58 15.84
CA ARG A 119 7.13 8.43 16.34
C ARG A 119 6.56 7.97 17.68
N LEU A 120 6.94 6.75 18.10
CA LEU A 120 6.73 6.26 19.45
C LEU A 120 7.33 7.27 20.46
N MET A 121 6.53 7.70 21.43
CA MET A 121 6.97 8.57 22.51
C MET A 121 6.88 7.81 23.86
N ARG A 122 7.78 8.16 24.77
CA ARG A 122 7.82 7.61 26.12
C ARG A 122 7.88 8.73 27.14
N ASP A 123 7.26 8.53 28.28
CA ASP A 123 7.36 9.43 29.43
C ASP A 123 8.72 9.31 30.14
N GLU A 124 8.91 10.09 31.19
CA GLU A 124 10.14 10.10 32.02
C GLU A 124 10.45 8.75 32.65
N ASN A 125 9.45 7.88 32.83
CA ASN A 125 9.58 6.53 33.37
C ASN A 125 9.77 5.47 32.28
N GLY A 126 9.88 5.87 31.00
CA GLY A 126 10.04 4.97 29.86
C GLY A 126 8.75 4.31 29.39
N LYS A 127 7.59 4.68 29.95
CA LYS A 127 6.29 4.15 29.53
C LYS A 127 5.81 4.83 28.25
N GLU A 128 5.23 4.05 27.36
CA GLU A 128 4.69 4.55 26.09
C GLU A 128 3.53 5.52 26.32
N ILE A 129 3.63 6.69 25.66
CA ILE A 129 2.55 7.69 25.62
C ILE A 129 1.63 7.32 24.45
N ILE A 130 0.39 7.00 24.78
CA ILE A 130 -0.66 6.68 23.83
C ILE A 130 -1.54 7.91 23.65
N PHE A 131 -1.52 8.48 22.45
CA PHE A 131 -2.38 9.60 22.07
C PHE A 131 -3.71 9.10 21.52
N ASP A 132 -4.76 9.94 21.64
CA ASP A 132 -5.96 9.76 20.82
C ASP A 132 -5.56 9.91 19.33
N PRO A 133 -5.86 8.94 18.47
CA PRO A 133 -5.51 9.02 17.04
C PRO A 133 -6.07 10.26 16.34
N LYS A 134 -7.15 10.86 16.84
CA LYS A 134 -7.70 12.12 16.34
C LYS A 134 -6.79 13.31 16.62
N GLU A 135 -6.10 13.29 17.75
CA GLU A 135 -5.15 14.34 18.12
C GLU A 135 -3.78 14.10 17.48
N LYS A 136 -3.30 12.85 17.57
CA LYS A 136 -2.01 12.45 17.02
C LYS A 136 -1.99 10.95 16.76
N LEU A 137 -1.76 10.57 15.52
CA LEU A 137 -1.49 9.18 15.18
C LEU A 137 -0.01 8.86 15.43
N SER A 138 0.29 8.01 16.40
CA SER A 138 1.67 7.68 16.79
C SER A 138 1.98 6.21 16.68
N VAL A 139 3.23 5.91 16.30
CA VAL A 139 3.79 4.56 16.26
C VAL A 139 3.72 3.92 17.65
N ARG A 140 3.33 2.64 17.72
CA ARG A 140 3.22 1.83 18.95
C ARG A 140 4.39 0.89 19.15
N SER A 141 5.11 0.54 18.10
CA SER A 141 6.24 -0.37 18.15
C SER A 141 7.41 0.18 17.34
N ASN A 142 8.62 0.06 17.86
CA ASN A 142 9.87 0.37 17.15
C ASN A 142 10.66 -0.92 16.80
N ASN A 143 10.05 -2.08 16.97
CA ASN A 143 10.69 -3.39 16.73
C ASN A 143 10.36 -3.96 15.34
N VAL A 144 9.50 -3.29 14.57
CA VAL A 144 9.09 -3.75 13.24
C VAL A 144 10.17 -3.44 12.22
N SER A 145 10.72 -4.46 11.60
CA SER A 145 11.66 -4.32 10.48
C SER A 145 10.93 -3.94 9.19
N CYS A 146 11.53 -3.08 8.38
CA CYS A 146 11.03 -2.79 7.03
C CYS A 146 11.34 -3.93 6.04
N ASN A 147 12.37 -4.76 6.29
CA ASN A 147 12.70 -5.90 5.43
C ASN A 147 11.72 -7.06 5.66
N VAL A 148 11.11 -7.52 4.60
CA VAL A 148 10.17 -8.65 4.57
C VAL A 148 10.72 -9.70 3.61
N GLN A 149 10.97 -10.90 4.10
CA GLN A 149 11.34 -12.06 3.30
C GLN A 149 10.16 -13.03 3.30
N ALA A 150 9.50 -13.18 2.17
CA ALA A 150 8.33 -14.04 2.08
C ALA A 150 8.25 -14.73 0.72
N VAL A 151 7.73 -15.96 0.75
CA VAL A 151 7.46 -16.72 -0.46
C VAL A 151 6.42 -15.97 -1.28
N ARG A 152 6.67 -15.83 -2.58
CA ARG A 152 5.70 -15.24 -3.50
C ARG A 152 4.44 -16.11 -3.59
N GLY A 153 3.29 -15.47 -3.43
CA GLY A 153 1.99 -16.09 -3.65
C GLY A 153 1.59 -16.16 -5.13
N LYS A 154 0.29 -16.21 -5.37
CA LYS A 154 -0.28 -16.05 -6.72
C LYS A 154 0.10 -14.70 -7.31
N HIS A 155 -0.05 -14.53 -8.64
CA HIS A 155 0.31 -13.28 -9.32
C HIS A 155 -0.13 -12.03 -8.53
N SER A 156 0.87 -11.17 -8.24
CA SER A 156 0.68 -9.86 -7.60
C SER A 156 0.16 -9.87 -6.15
N GLU A 157 0.02 -11.02 -5.49
CA GLU A 157 -0.38 -11.10 -4.09
C GLU A 157 0.76 -10.61 -3.19
N LYS A 158 0.46 -9.63 -2.34
CA LYS A 158 1.42 -9.07 -1.39
C LYS A 158 1.45 -9.92 -0.10
N PRO A 159 2.61 -9.99 0.60
CA PRO A 159 2.74 -10.79 1.81
C PRO A 159 1.78 -10.33 2.92
N GLU A 160 1.09 -11.27 3.56
CA GLU A 160 0.21 -10.99 4.72
C GLU A 160 1.00 -10.44 5.92
N GLU A 161 2.27 -10.82 6.01
CA GLU A 161 3.21 -10.31 6.99
C GLU A 161 3.22 -8.77 7.05
N VAL A 162 3.05 -8.09 5.91
CA VAL A 162 3.06 -6.62 5.86
C VAL A 162 1.85 -6.04 6.57
N ARG A 163 0.64 -6.61 6.39
CA ARG A 163 -0.56 -6.14 7.12
C ARG A 163 -0.37 -6.31 8.62
N ARG A 164 0.12 -7.46 9.06
CA ARG A 164 0.41 -7.75 10.46
C ARG A 164 1.41 -6.76 11.06
N ARG A 165 2.48 -6.43 10.32
CA ARG A 165 3.46 -5.42 10.75
C ARG A 165 2.88 -4.00 10.82
N ILE A 166 1.99 -3.64 9.89
CA ILE A 166 1.27 -2.37 9.96
C ILE A 166 0.39 -2.33 11.22
N GLU A 167 -0.29 -3.42 11.53
CA GLU A 167 -1.09 -3.52 12.77
C GLU A 167 -0.24 -3.39 14.03
N GLU A 168 0.93 -4.02 14.08
CA GLU A 168 1.89 -3.87 15.17
C GLU A 168 2.38 -2.43 15.31
N LEU A 169 2.67 -1.77 14.18
CA LEU A 169 3.14 -0.38 14.18
C LEU A 169 2.11 0.59 14.72
N TRP A 170 0.83 0.41 14.40
CA TRP A 170 -0.19 1.45 14.65
C TRP A 170 -1.25 1.03 15.67
N GLY A 171 -1.32 -0.24 16.04
CA GLY A 171 -2.33 -0.78 16.94
C GLY A 171 -3.72 -0.85 16.30
N ASN A 172 -4.76 -0.85 17.15
CA ASN A 172 -6.14 -1.02 16.69
C ASN A 172 -6.78 0.32 16.30
N VAL A 173 -6.42 0.83 15.11
CA VAL A 173 -7.05 1.99 14.49
C VAL A 173 -7.78 1.59 13.21
N SER A 174 -8.67 2.45 12.70
CA SER A 174 -9.42 2.18 11.47
C SER A 174 -8.48 2.05 10.27
N ARG A 175 -8.67 1.01 9.46
CA ARG A 175 -7.79 0.66 8.36
C ARG A 175 -8.55 0.09 7.17
N VAL A 176 -8.06 0.41 5.96
CA VAL A 176 -8.62 -0.06 4.70
C VAL A 176 -7.52 -0.48 3.73
N GLU A 177 -7.77 -1.56 3.00
CA GLU A 177 -7.00 -1.95 1.84
C GLU A 177 -7.75 -1.54 0.57
N LEU A 178 -7.11 -0.68 -0.25
CA LEU A 178 -7.62 -0.30 -1.56
C LEU A 178 -7.06 -1.22 -2.65
N PHE A 179 -7.84 -1.43 -3.70
CA PHE A 179 -7.56 -2.39 -4.77
C PHE A 179 -7.40 -3.82 -4.22
N ALA A 180 -8.11 -4.10 -3.12
CA ALA A 180 -8.08 -5.38 -2.44
C ALA A 180 -8.60 -6.50 -3.34
N ARG A 181 -7.96 -7.68 -3.25
CA ARG A 181 -8.36 -8.88 -4.01
C ARG A 181 -9.11 -9.89 -3.17
N LYS A 182 -9.00 -9.79 -1.85
CA LYS A 182 -9.68 -10.64 -0.89
C LYS A 182 -10.03 -9.84 0.36
N LYS A 183 -11.04 -10.27 1.08
CA LYS A 183 -11.35 -9.74 2.41
C LYS A 183 -10.35 -10.30 3.41
N VAL A 184 -9.87 -9.43 4.31
CA VAL A 184 -8.96 -9.78 5.39
C VAL A 184 -9.59 -9.34 6.71
N GLU A 185 -9.59 -10.21 7.71
CA GLU A 185 -10.13 -9.89 9.03
C GLU A 185 -9.42 -8.67 9.63
N GLY A 186 -10.19 -7.78 10.23
CA GLY A 186 -9.68 -6.54 10.81
C GLY A 186 -9.35 -5.43 9.81
N TRP A 187 -9.54 -5.66 8.50
CA TRP A 187 -9.37 -4.68 7.44
C TRP A 187 -10.66 -4.49 6.64
N ASP A 188 -11.04 -3.25 6.40
CA ASP A 188 -12.00 -3.00 5.34
C ASP A 188 -11.31 -3.18 3.99
N SER A 189 -12.04 -3.67 3.01
CA SER A 189 -11.49 -4.02 1.70
C SER A 189 -12.33 -3.38 0.61
N ILE A 190 -11.71 -2.55 -0.21
CA ILE A 190 -12.31 -1.89 -1.37
C ILE A 190 -11.52 -2.31 -2.61
N GLY A 191 -12.18 -2.93 -3.58
CA GLY A 191 -11.54 -3.37 -4.82
C GLY A 191 -12.48 -4.18 -5.69
N PHE A 192 -12.21 -4.20 -6.99
CA PHE A 192 -13.06 -4.87 -7.97
C PHE A 192 -13.28 -6.36 -7.67
N ASP A 193 -12.24 -7.06 -7.19
CA ASP A 193 -12.32 -8.49 -6.85
C ASP A 193 -13.15 -8.76 -5.57
N ILE A 194 -13.55 -7.73 -4.81
CA ILE A 194 -14.33 -7.85 -3.58
C ILE A 194 -15.82 -7.95 -3.86
N ASP A 195 -16.34 -7.06 -4.72
CA ASP A 195 -17.78 -6.92 -4.96
C ASP A 195 -18.13 -6.51 -6.41
N GLY A 196 -17.14 -6.46 -7.32
CA GLY A 196 -17.32 -6.14 -8.72
C GLY A 196 -17.54 -4.66 -9.03
N ARG A 197 -17.50 -3.78 -8.02
CA ARG A 197 -17.70 -2.33 -8.22
C ARG A 197 -16.40 -1.64 -8.57
N ASP A 198 -16.52 -0.61 -9.43
CA ASP A 198 -15.40 0.30 -9.70
C ASP A 198 -15.05 1.08 -8.43
N ILE A 199 -13.76 1.19 -8.14
CA ILE A 199 -13.26 1.93 -6.96
C ILE A 199 -13.71 3.39 -6.99
N ARG A 200 -13.86 4.00 -8.18
CA ARG A 200 -14.33 5.38 -8.35
C ARG A 200 -15.73 5.54 -7.80
N GLU A 201 -16.65 4.66 -8.18
CA GLU A 201 -18.04 4.66 -7.70
C GLU A 201 -18.12 4.46 -6.18
N VAL A 202 -17.31 3.55 -5.64
CA VAL A 202 -17.25 3.30 -4.20
C VAL A 202 -16.78 4.54 -3.46
N LEU A 203 -15.68 5.18 -3.91
CA LEU A 203 -15.11 6.35 -3.24
C LEU A 203 -15.96 7.62 -3.40
N GLU A 204 -16.65 7.80 -4.53
CA GLU A 204 -17.60 8.89 -4.74
C GLU A 204 -18.81 8.76 -3.79
N GLY A 205 -19.27 7.55 -3.51
CA GLY A 205 -20.33 7.28 -2.55
C GLY A 205 -20.01 7.73 -1.11
N TYR A 206 -18.76 8.04 -0.81
CA TYR A 206 -18.33 8.64 0.45
C TYR A 206 -18.55 10.16 0.52
N ASN A 207 -19.04 10.81 -0.55
CA ASN A 207 -19.37 12.25 -0.60
C ASN A 207 -20.81 12.58 -0.19
N GLY A 208 -21.68 11.59 -0.02
CA GLY A 208 -23.12 11.75 0.26
C GLY A 208 -23.46 11.83 1.76
#